data_225efc26fb15c6ae82d732590d1f037d
#
_entry.id   225efc26fb15c6ae82d732590d1f037d
#
_cell.length_a   1.000
_cell.length_b   1.000
_cell.length_c   1.000
_cell.angle_alpha   90.00
_cell.angle_beta   90.00
_cell.angle_gamma   90.00
#
_symmetry.space_group_name_H-M   'P 1'
#
loop_
_entity.id
_entity.type
_entity.pdbx_description
1 polymer ?
#
loop_
_entity_poly.entity_id
_entity_poly.type
_entity_poly.pdbx_seq_one_letter_code
_entity_poly.pdbx_strand_id
1 'polypeptide(L)' 'MNVILCGAAGRMGREMCALIKNRDDMNIVAAVDKIPCDEEHFYKSIVDVKARADVVLDFSHHS' A
#
# COMPACT_ATOMS: atom_id res chain seq x y z
N MET A 1 4.97 -9.90 8.42
CA MET A 1 5.73 -8.78 7.85
C MET A 1 4.76 -7.66 7.50
N ASN A 2 5.03 -6.48 8.00
CA ASN A 2 4.18 -5.32 7.76
C ASN A 2 4.65 -4.55 6.54
N VAL A 3 3.72 -4.17 5.69
CA VAL A 3 4.01 -3.56 4.39
C VAL A 3 3.27 -2.23 4.26
N ILE A 4 3.98 -1.21 3.80
CA ILE A 4 3.38 0.03 3.35
C ILE A 4 3.43 -0.01 1.82
N LEU A 5 2.29 0.21 1.19
CA LEU A 5 2.16 0.13 -0.26
C LEU A 5 1.85 1.50 -0.83
N CYS A 6 2.79 2.08 -1.57
CA CYS A 6 2.59 3.37 -2.24
C CYS A 6 2.13 3.13 -3.67
N GLY A 7 1.25 4.00 -4.16
CA GLY A 7 0.65 3.82 -5.47
C GLY A 7 -0.45 2.78 -5.47
N ALA A 8 -1.15 2.67 -4.34
CA ALA A 8 -2.13 1.61 -4.12
C ALA A 8 -3.32 1.67 -5.08
N ALA A 9 -3.67 2.84 -5.57
CA ALA A 9 -4.81 2.99 -6.47
C ALA A 9 -4.48 2.68 -7.93
N GLY A 10 -3.19 2.58 -8.25
CA GLY A 10 -2.76 2.21 -9.61
C GLY A 10 -2.96 0.73 -9.87
N ARG A 11 -2.80 0.35 -11.15
CA ARG A 11 -3.01 -1.04 -11.55
C ARG A 11 -2.09 -2.01 -10.78
N MET A 12 -0.78 -1.72 -10.79
CA MET A 12 0.17 -2.59 -10.12
C MET A 12 -0.06 -2.62 -8.61
N GLY A 13 -0.35 -1.46 -8.03
CA GLY A 13 -0.61 -1.38 -6.61
C GLY A 13 -1.81 -2.19 -6.21
N ARG A 14 -2.88 -2.13 -6.98
CA ARG A 14 -4.10 -2.90 -6.70
C ARG A 14 -3.85 -4.40 -6.80
N GLU A 15 -3.08 -4.82 -7.79
CA GLU A 15 -2.73 -6.23 -7.93
C GLU A 15 -1.87 -6.70 -6.75
N MET A 16 -0.93 -5.87 -6.32
CA MET A 16 -0.10 -6.22 -5.17
C MET A 16 -0.91 -6.27 -3.89
N CYS A 17 -1.86 -5.37 -3.72
CA CYS A 17 -2.78 -5.43 -2.58
C CYS A 17 -3.48 -6.79 -2.50
N ALA A 18 -4.00 -7.24 -3.64
CA ALA A 18 -4.71 -8.52 -3.68
C ALA A 18 -3.78 -9.68 -3.36
N LEU A 19 -2.57 -9.66 -3.90
CA LEU A 19 -1.60 -10.72 -3.64
C LEU A 19 -1.21 -10.77 -2.16
N ILE A 20 -0.96 -9.61 -1.57
CA ILE A 20 -0.55 -9.54 -0.17
C ILE A 20 -1.67 -9.97 0.75
N LYS A 21 -2.91 -9.61 0.44
CA LYS A 21 -4.06 -9.99 1.26
C LYS A 21 -4.26 -11.49 1.32
N ASN A 22 -3.78 -12.22 0.31
CA ASN A 22 -3.87 -13.67 0.27
C ASN A 22 -2.70 -14.38 0.96
N ARG A 23 -1.76 -13.61 1.49
CA ARG A 23 -0.61 -14.19 2.18
C ARG A 23 -0.78 -14.07 3.68
N ASP A 24 -0.43 -15.14 4.38
CA ASP A 24 -0.51 -15.16 5.84
C ASP A 24 0.68 -14.47 6.49
N ASP A 25 1.78 -14.33 5.76
CA ASP A 25 3.03 -13.80 6.29
C ASP A 25 3.21 -12.30 6.05
N MET A 26 2.24 -11.65 5.42
CA MET A 26 2.32 -10.24 5.09
C MET A 26 1.02 -9.52 5.43
N ASN A 27 1.16 -8.29 5.92
CA ASN A 27 0.02 -7.42 6.21
C ASN A 27 0.24 -6.06 5.62
N ILE A 28 -0.77 -5.50 4.96
CA ILE A 28 -0.73 -4.12 4.52
C ILE A 28 -1.16 -3.25 5.69
N VAL A 29 -0.23 -2.47 6.22
CA VAL A 29 -0.54 -1.57 7.33
C VAL A 29 -0.88 -0.16 6.86
N ALA A 30 -0.56 0.17 5.61
CA ALA A 30 -0.94 1.43 5.01
C ALA A 30 -0.91 1.32 3.50
N ALA A 31 -1.91 1.89 2.86
CA ALA A 31 -1.98 2.03 1.41
C ALA A 31 -1.97 3.51 1.09
N VAL A 32 -1.02 3.96 0.30
CA VAL A 32 -0.79 5.38 0.03
C VAL A 32 -0.98 5.68 -1.45
N ASP A 33 -1.80 6.68 -1.74
CA ASP A 33 -1.97 7.17 -3.10
C ASP A 33 -2.62 8.55 -3.06
N LYS A 34 -2.38 9.35 -4.08
CA LYS A 34 -3.05 10.64 -4.23
C LYS A 34 -4.51 10.45 -4.62
N ILE A 35 -4.80 9.36 -5.29
CA ILE A 35 -6.15 9.02 -5.75
C ILE A 35 -6.80 8.13 -4.70
N PRO A 36 -8.02 8.43 -4.26
CA PRO A 36 -8.70 7.58 -3.28
C PRO A 36 -8.86 6.16 -3.78
N CYS A 37 -8.70 5.21 -2.87
CA CYS A 37 -8.92 3.80 -3.17
C CYS A 37 -9.70 3.17 -2.01
N ASP A 38 -10.18 1.95 -2.23
CA ASP A 38 -11.04 1.27 -1.27
C ASP A 38 -10.27 0.53 -0.18
N GLU A 39 -8.99 0.81 -0.03
CA GLU A 39 -8.20 0.14 0.98
C GLU A 39 -8.52 0.66 2.39
N GLU A 40 -8.54 -0.27 3.33
CA GLU A 40 -8.95 -0.01 4.69
C GLU A 40 -8.04 0.99 5.39
N HIS A 41 -6.74 0.91 5.15
CA HIS A 41 -5.73 1.78 5.77
C HIS A 41 -5.18 2.77 4.76
N PHE A 42 -6.07 3.45 4.06
CA PHE A 42 -5.69 4.37 3.01
C PHE A 42 -5.22 5.72 3.55
N TYR A 43 -4.14 6.25 2.98
CA TYR A 43 -3.61 7.57 3.28
C TYR A 43 -3.27 8.29 1.99
N LYS A 44 -3.47 9.59 1.95
CA LYS A 44 -3.14 10.38 0.77
C LYS A 44 -1.65 10.64 0.64
N SER A 45 -0.91 10.60 1.75
CA SER A 45 0.51 10.89 1.74
C SER A 45 1.22 9.97 2.71
N ILE A 46 2.44 9.59 2.35
CA ILE A 46 3.28 8.75 3.20
C ILE A 46 3.58 9.43 4.54
N VAL A 47 3.61 10.77 4.55
CA VAL A 47 3.89 11.49 5.79
C VAL A 47 2.79 11.35 6.82
N ASP A 48 1.60 10.96 6.39
CA ASP A 48 0.48 10.73 7.30
C ASP A 48 0.49 9.33 7.91
N VAL A 49 1.34 8.45 7.40
CA VAL A 49 1.41 7.07 7.88
C VAL A 49 2.22 7.04 9.15
N LYS A 50 1.63 6.52 10.21
CA LYS A 50 2.29 6.39 11.50
C LYS A 50 2.60 4.95 11.86
N ALA A 51 2.15 4.02 11.05
CA ALA A 51 2.40 2.62 11.29
C ALA A 51 3.84 2.28 10.95
N ARG A 52 4.39 1.31 11.68
CA ARG A 52 5.70 0.79 11.35
C ARG A 52 5.56 -0.33 10.33
N ALA A 53 6.51 -0.38 9.40
CA ALA A 53 6.52 -1.42 8.40
C ALA A 53 7.93 -1.98 8.24
N ASP A 54 7.98 -3.24 7.84
CA ASP A 54 9.24 -3.89 7.52
C ASP A 54 9.68 -3.57 6.11
N VAL A 55 8.73 -3.29 5.23
CA VAL A 55 8.97 -3.07 3.81
C VAL A 55 8.05 -1.97 3.31
N VAL A 56 8.59 -1.11 2.45
CA VAL A 56 7.79 -0.14 1.71
C VAL A 56 7.89 -0.51 0.22
N LEU A 57 6.76 -0.79 -0.38
CA LEU A 57 6.67 -1.08 -1.81
C LEU A 57 6.11 0.14 -2.51
N ASP A 58 6.82 0.64 -3.49
CA ASP A 58 6.45 1.88 -4.17
C ASP A 58 6.12 1.61 -5.63
N PHE A 59 4.85 1.71 -5.95
CA PHE A 59 4.34 1.62 -7.31
C PHE A 59 3.75 2.95 -7.78
N SER A 60 4.06 4.02 -7.07
CA SER A 60 3.52 5.34 -7.41
C SER A 60 4.15 5.90 -8.67
N HIS A 61 5.36 5.46 -8.98
CA HIS A 61 6.03 5.90 -10.19
C HIS A 61 5.47 5.18 -11.41
N HIS A 62 5.29 5.95 -12.46
CA HIS A 62 4.92 5.39 -13.75
C HIS A 62 5.52 6.26 -14.82
N SER A 63 5.79 5.69 -15.91
CA SER A 63 6.37 6.43 -17.03
C SER A 63 5.31 6.88 -17.99
#